data_43194bd025bf7aab84cd20bd7af9b7c0
#
_entry.id   43194bd025bf7aab84cd20bd7af9b7c0
#
_cell.length_a   1.000
_cell.length_b   1.000
_cell.length_c   1.000
_cell.angle_alpha   90.00
_cell.angle_beta   90.00
_cell.angle_gamma   90.00
#
_symmetry.space_group_name_H-M   'P 1'
#
loop_
_entity.id
_entity.type
_entity.pdbx_description
1 polymer ?
#
loop_
_entity_poly.entity_id
_entity_poly.type
_entity_poly.pdbx_seq_one_letter_code
_entity_poly.pdbx_strand_id
1 'polypeptide(L)'
;VRSRGLGDVYKRQTMNNTTYSVKKNEIERKWYIIDAEDKVLGRVATEAARLLRGKHKPTYTPHMDVGDHVIILNCSKVVLTGKKLDQKIYRHHSGYIGGMKEISARDLLNKNPEKMMMLAVKGMLPHNSLGRQMLKKLRVYAGAEHENIAQKPEVWEVK
;
A
#
# COMPACT_ATOMS: atom_id res chain seq x y z
N VAL A 1 9.80 -58.10 18.10
CA VAL A 1 9.90 -56.70 18.63
C VAL A 1 9.00 -55.78 17.82
N ARG A 2 7.88 -55.39 18.39
CA ARG A 2 6.93 -54.46 17.74
C ARG A 2 7.51 -53.07 17.73
N SER A 3 7.67 -52.46 16.54
CA SER A 3 8.12 -51.10 16.33
C SER A 3 7.06 -50.10 16.81
N ARG A 4 7.14 -49.69 18.08
CA ARG A 4 6.26 -48.67 18.68
C ARG A 4 6.75 -47.21 18.45
N GLY A 5 7.86 -47.05 17.74
CA GLY A 5 8.52 -45.71 17.65
C GLY A 5 8.05 -44.77 16.54
N LEU A 6 7.47 -45.28 15.46
CA LEU A 6 7.13 -44.41 14.30
C LEU A 6 5.79 -43.68 14.46
N GLY A 7 4.81 -44.24 15.16
CA GLY A 7 3.51 -43.61 15.37
C GLY A 7 3.56 -42.39 16.28
N ASP A 8 4.45 -42.38 17.28
CA ASP A 8 4.58 -41.27 18.24
C ASP A 8 5.37 -40.08 17.67
N VAL A 9 6.29 -40.34 16.73
CA VAL A 9 7.03 -39.27 16.03
C VAL A 9 6.10 -38.53 15.10
N TYR A 10 5.20 -39.17 14.37
CA TYR A 10 4.20 -38.51 13.53
C TYR A 10 3.17 -37.72 14.33
N LYS A 11 2.73 -38.20 15.48
CA LYS A 11 1.81 -37.44 16.37
C LYS A 11 2.44 -36.17 16.96
N ARG A 12 3.74 -36.18 17.27
CA ARG A 12 4.45 -34.98 17.75
C ARG A 12 4.70 -33.97 16.65
N GLN A 13 4.91 -34.37 15.41
CA GLN A 13 5.11 -33.47 14.28
C GLN A 13 3.82 -32.75 13.84
N THR A 14 2.64 -33.34 14.07
CA THR A 14 1.36 -32.71 13.72
C THR A 14 0.91 -31.63 14.71
N MET A 15 1.50 -31.52 15.88
CA MET A 15 1.09 -30.55 16.91
C MET A 15 1.68 -29.15 16.72
N ASN A 16 2.69 -28.94 15.88
CA ASN A 16 3.38 -27.65 15.73
C ASN A 16 3.17 -26.95 14.38
N ASN A 17 2.25 -27.42 13.54
CA ASN A 17 1.93 -26.80 12.24
C ASN A 17 0.81 -25.74 12.33
N THR A 18 0.67 -25.04 13.44
CA THR A 18 -0.25 -23.90 13.52
C THR A 18 0.38 -22.69 12.85
N THR A 19 -0.23 -22.22 11.77
CA THR A 19 0.14 -20.96 11.13
C THR A 19 -0.09 -19.82 12.10
N TYR A 20 0.93 -19.01 12.33
CA TYR A 20 0.82 -17.83 13.20
C TYR A 20 -0.24 -16.86 12.67
N SER A 21 -1.14 -16.43 13.52
CA SER A 21 -2.16 -15.43 13.23
C SER A 21 -2.17 -14.36 14.31
N VAL A 22 -1.98 -13.11 13.90
CA VAL A 22 -1.96 -11.96 14.82
C VAL A 22 -3.34 -11.73 15.43
N LYS A 23 -3.40 -11.44 16.74
CA LYS A 23 -4.61 -10.96 17.40
C LYS A 23 -4.73 -9.45 17.24
N LYS A 24 -5.95 -8.93 17.23
CA LYS A 24 -6.21 -7.48 17.06
C LYS A 24 -5.48 -6.61 18.07
N ASN A 25 -5.32 -7.09 19.30
CA ASN A 25 -4.69 -6.34 20.41
C ASN A 25 -3.16 -6.32 20.30
N GLU A 26 -2.56 -7.15 19.45
CA GLU A 26 -1.11 -7.26 19.24
C GLU A 26 -0.63 -6.43 18.04
N ILE A 27 -1.55 -5.74 17.35
CA ILE A 27 -1.22 -4.98 16.15
C ILE A 27 -0.66 -3.63 16.54
N GLU A 28 0.63 -3.45 16.39
CA GLU A 28 1.32 -2.16 16.47
C GLU A 28 1.35 -1.50 15.08
N ARG A 29 0.96 -0.22 15.01
CA ARG A 29 0.98 0.57 13.79
C ARG A 29 1.91 1.75 13.93
N LYS A 30 2.83 1.88 12.98
CA LYS A 30 3.76 3.00 12.86
C LYS A 30 3.32 3.95 11.75
N TRP A 31 3.93 5.12 11.73
CA TRP A 31 3.76 6.11 10.68
C TRP A 31 5.06 6.25 9.90
N TYR A 32 4.97 6.19 8.58
CA TYR A 32 6.10 6.33 7.67
C TYR A 32 5.88 7.49 6.71
N ILE A 33 6.95 8.25 6.47
CA ILE A 33 7.02 9.29 5.44
C ILE A 33 7.80 8.75 4.25
N ILE A 34 7.26 8.93 3.06
CA ILE A 34 7.93 8.67 1.80
C ILE A 34 8.02 9.99 1.03
N ASP A 35 9.21 10.41 0.68
CA ASP A 35 9.41 11.52 -0.25
C ASP A 35 9.34 11.02 -1.69
N ALA A 36 8.47 11.65 -2.50
CA ALA A 36 8.25 11.29 -3.90
C ALA A 36 9.00 12.20 -4.89
N GLU A 37 9.77 13.20 -4.40
CA GLU A 37 10.53 14.11 -5.25
C GLU A 37 11.49 13.35 -6.15
N ASP A 38 11.44 13.62 -7.46
CA ASP A 38 12.24 13.01 -8.52
C ASP A 38 12.19 11.47 -8.60
N LYS A 39 11.25 10.85 -7.89
CA LYS A 39 11.06 9.39 -7.92
C LYS A 39 9.97 8.97 -8.89
N VAL A 40 10.12 7.77 -9.44
CA VAL A 40 9.14 7.19 -10.36
C VAL A 40 7.86 6.84 -9.61
N LEU A 41 6.70 7.34 -10.10
CA LEU A 41 5.36 7.13 -9.52
C LEU A 41 5.11 5.67 -9.12
N GLY A 42 5.43 4.73 -10.02
CA GLY A 42 5.17 3.30 -9.78
C GLY A 42 6.01 2.73 -8.63
N ARG A 43 7.27 3.13 -8.49
CA ARG A 43 8.14 2.66 -7.40
C ARG A 43 7.66 3.18 -6.05
N VAL A 44 7.36 4.47 -5.95
CA VAL A 44 6.79 5.07 -4.74
C VAL A 44 5.48 4.37 -4.36
N ALA A 45 4.58 4.15 -5.33
CA ALA A 45 3.31 3.48 -5.09
C ALA A 45 3.48 2.02 -4.64
N THR A 46 4.49 1.30 -5.15
CA THR A 46 4.79 -0.09 -4.74
C THR A 46 5.24 -0.16 -3.28
N GLU A 47 6.18 0.71 -2.87
CA GLU A 47 6.64 0.75 -1.48
C GLU A 47 5.53 1.19 -0.53
N ALA A 48 4.74 2.21 -0.90
CA ALA A 48 3.58 2.62 -0.12
C ALA A 48 2.56 1.47 0.05
N ALA A 49 2.26 0.73 -1.01
CA ALA A 49 1.36 -0.41 -0.95
C ALA A 49 1.92 -1.56 -0.10
N ARG A 50 3.24 -1.78 -0.12
CA ARG A 50 3.94 -2.76 0.71
C ARG A 50 3.79 -2.46 2.19
N LEU A 51 3.99 -1.18 2.58
CA LEU A 51 3.84 -0.70 3.97
C LEU A 51 2.38 -0.75 4.43
N LEU A 52 1.44 -0.24 3.61
CA LEU A 52 0.00 -0.23 3.91
C LEU A 52 -0.55 -1.64 4.10
N ARG A 53 -0.05 -2.61 3.35
CA ARG A 53 -0.42 -4.02 3.47
C ARG A 53 0.27 -4.71 4.66
N GLY A 54 1.40 -4.18 5.14
CA GLY A 54 2.19 -4.75 6.23
C GLY A 54 3.11 -5.89 5.81
N LYS A 55 3.45 -6.02 4.52
CA LYS A 55 4.32 -7.09 4.00
C LYS A 55 5.77 -7.01 4.49
N HIS A 56 6.19 -5.88 5.07
CA HIS A 56 7.51 -5.69 5.65
C HIS A 56 7.62 -6.30 7.05
N LYS A 57 6.48 -6.60 7.70
CA LYS A 57 6.44 -7.18 9.05
C LYS A 57 6.49 -8.71 9.02
N PRO A 58 7.24 -9.36 9.93
CA PRO A 58 7.23 -10.82 10.05
C PRO A 58 5.86 -11.36 10.51
N THR A 59 5.08 -10.52 11.19
CA THR A 59 3.72 -10.84 11.68
C THR A 59 2.63 -10.68 10.62
N TYR A 60 2.99 -10.55 9.33
CA TYR A 60 2.04 -10.37 8.24
C TYR A 60 1.01 -11.48 8.19
N THR A 61 -0.27 -11.10 8.25
CA THR A 61 -1.40 -12.02 8.18
C THR A 61 -2.38 -11.55 7.10
N PRO A 62 -2.69 -12.35 6.04
CA PRO A 62 -3.46 -11.90 4.88
C PRO A 62 -4.89 -11.45 5.17
N HIS A 63 -5.55 -12.01 6.17
CA HIS A 63 -6.93 -11.72 6.54
C HIS A 63 -7.08 -10.57 7.54
N MET A 64 -5.97 -10.04 8.05
CA MET A 64 -5.95 -8.94 9.02
C MET A 64 -5.25 -7.71 8.45
N ASP A 65 -5.69 -6.52 8.87
CA ASP A 65 -5.02 -5.27 8.54
C ASP A 65 -3.90 -4.97 9.55
N VAL A 66 -2.71 -5.51 9.27
CA VAL A 66 -1.49 -5.34 10.10
C VAL A 66 -0.63 -4.15 9.62
N GLY A 67 -0.98 -3.56 8.47
CA GLY A 67 -0.19 -2.52 7.83
C GLY A 67 -0.15 -1.20 8.58
N ASP A 68 0.82 -0.37 8.24
CA ASP A 68 1.14 0.91 8.87
C ASP A 68 0.47 2.09 8.15
N HIS A 69 0.57 3.28 8.76
CA HIS A 69 0.16 4.53 8.13
C HIS A 69 1.29 5.06 7.24
N VAL A 70 0.93 5.59 6.08
CA VAL A 70 1.90 6.10 5.11
C VAL A 70 1.53 7.53 4.72
N ILE A 71 2.51 8.41 4.77
CA ILE A 71 2.45 9.80 4.31
C ILE A 71 3.35 9.89 3.09
N ILE A 72 2.84 10.39 1.97
CA ILE A 72 3.63 10.64 0.76
C ILE A 72 3.70 12.15 0.56
N LEU A 73 4.92 12.68 0.45
CA LEU A 73 5.20 14.10 0.23
C LEU A 73 5.66 14.35 -1.20
N ASN A 74 5.61 15.62 -1.62
CA ASN A 74 6.13 16.11 -2.90
C ASN A 74 5.52 15.41 -4.14
N CYS A 75 4.23 15.03 -4.08
CA CYS A 75 3.58 14.32 -5.18
C CYS A 75 3.51 15.13 -6.49
N SER A 76 3.63 16.45 -6.43
CA SER A 76 3.69 17.33 -7.62
C SER A 76 4.95 17.12 -8.46
N LYS A 77 6.06 16.70 -7.83
CA LYS A 77 7.37 16.52 -8.45
C LYS A 77 7.65 15.07 -8.87
N VAL A 78 6.66 14.22 -8.87
CA VAL A 78 6.79 12.80 -9.21
C VAL A 78 7.07 12.63 -10.69
N VAL A 79 7.94 11.67 -11.04
CA VAL A 79 8.34 11.39 -12.42
C VAL A 79 7.53 10.25 -13.02
N LEU A 80 7.08 10.44 -14.27
CA LEU A 80 6.48 9.40 -15.10
C LEU A 80 7.49 9.02 -16.22
N THR A 81 7.85 7.74 -16.29
CA THR A 81 8.85 7.26 -17.25
C THR A 81 8.31 7.15 -18.67
N GLY A 82 9.14 7.42 -19.67
CA GLY A 82 8.81 7.33 -21.08
C GLY A 82 7.73 8.33 -21.49
N LYS A 83 6.90 7.96 -22.47
CA LYS A 83 5.83 8.83 -23.02
C LYS A 83 4.52 8.79 -22.23
N LYS A 84 4.54 8.33 -20.94
CA LYS A 84 3.32 8.15 -20.14
C LYS A 84 2.59 9.46 -19.83
N LEU A 85 3.29 10.58 -19.74
CA LEU A 85 2.68 11.89 -19.54
C LEU A 85 1.64 12.22 -20.60
N ASP A 86 1.93 11.87 -21.87
CA ASP A 86 1.08 12.20 -23.01
C ASP A 86 0.13 11.06 -23.38
N GLN A 87 0.58 9.81 -23.26
CA GLN A 87 -0.19 8.66 -23.75
C GLN A 87 -1.12 8.05 -22.70
N LYS A 88 -0.82 8.21 -21.39
CA LYS A 88 -1.64 7.61 -20.35
C LYS A 88 -2.90 8.42 -20.12
N ILE A 89 -4.05 7.77 -20.27
CA ILE A 89 -5.37 8.36 -20.03
C ILE A 89 -6.00 7.66 -18.82
N TYR A 90 -6.49 8.46 -17.87
CA TYR A 90 -7.30 7.99 -16.75
C TYR A 90 -8.77 8.10 -17.12
N ARG A 91 -9.47 6.95 -17.10
CA ARG A 91 -10.88 6.85 -17.46
C ARG A 91 -11.74 6.62 -16.23
N HIS A 92 -12.87 7.27 -16.18
CA HIS A 92 -13.90 7.07 -15.18
C HIS A 92 -15.27 7.13 -15.81
N HIS A 93 -16.15 6.19 -15.45
CA HIS A 93 -17.51 6.12 -15.95
C HIS A 93 -18.51 6.42 -14.83
N SER A 94 -19.47 7.31 -15.08
CA SER A 94 -20.47 7.73 -14.08
C SER A 94 -21.64 6.74 -13.90
N GLY A 95 -21.75 5.73 -14.77
CA GLY A 95 -22.88 4.78 -14.80
C GLY A 95 -24.01 5.16 -15.75
N TYR A 96 -24.01 6.38 -16.31
CA TYR A 96 -25.03 6.84 -17.26
C TYR A 96 -24.54 6.70 -18.71
N ILE A 97 -25.47 6.60 -19.66
CA ILE A 97 -25.16 6.58 -21.10
C ILE A 97 -24.36 7.84 -21.46
N GLY A 98 -23.22 7.67 -22.16
CA GLY A 98 -22.31 8.77 -22.49
C GLY A 98 -21.48 9.32 -21.30
N GLY A 99 -21.56 8.69 -20.12
CA GLY A 99 -20.89 9.14 -18.90
C GLY A 99 -19.40 8.81 -18.78
N MET A 100 -18.69 8.50 -19.87
CA MET A 100 -17.25 8.30 -19.88
C MET A 100 -16.53 9.65 -19.71
N LYS A 101 -15.68 9.75 -18.70
CA LYS A 101 -14.79 10.91 -18.48
C LYS A 101 -13.35 10.46 -18.63
N GLU A 102 -12.60 11.20 -19.44
CA GLU A 102 -11.19 10.93 -19.71
C GLU A 102 -10.35 12.16 -19.32
N ILE A 103 -9.19 11.90 -18.74
CA ILE A 103 -8.20 12.94 -18.41
C ILE A 103 -6.81 12.40 -18.71
N SER A 104 -5.96 13.20 -19.35
CA SER A 104 -4.57 12.82 -19.60
C SER A 104 -3.77 12.77 -18.29
N ALA A 105 -2.66 12.01 -18.27
CA ALA A 105 -1.80 11.98 -17.09
C ALA A 105 -1.20 13.35 -16.80
N ARG A 106 -0.85 14.13 -17.83
CA ARG A 106 -0.33 15.50 -17.71
C ARG A 106 -1.34 16.42 -17.02
N ASP A 107 -2.59 16.42 -17.48
CA ASP A 107 -3.63 17.25 -16.90
C ASP A 107 -3.98 16.85 -15.48
N LEU A 108 -3.97 15.54 -15.18
CA LEU A 108 -4.23 15.06 -13.84
C LEU A 108 -3.10 15.42 -12.88
N LEU A 109 -1.84 15.34 -13.31
CA LEU A 109 -0.68 15.76 -12.51
C LEU A 109 -0.74 17.26 -12.17
N ASN A 110 -1.10 18.09 -13.14
CA ASN A 110 -1.20 19.53 -12.95
C ASN A 110 -2.39 19.94 -12.08
N LYS A 111 -3.55 19.28 -12.25
CA LYS A 111 -4.77 19.61 -11.50
C LYS A 111 -4.81 19.01 -10.10
N ASN A 112 -4.41 17.77 -9.96
CA ASN A 112 -4.52 17.03 -8.71
C ASN A 112 -3.49 15.88 -8.63
N PRO A 113 -2.23 16.19 -8.29
CA PRO A 113 -1.16 15.20 -8.19
C PRO A 113 -1.43 14.15 -7.08
N GLU A 114 -2.08 14.55 -6.00
CA GLU A 114 -2.45 13.67 -4.89
C GLU A 114 -3.38 12.54 -5.36
N LYS A 115 -4.39 12.90 -6.18
CA LYS A 115 -5.32 11.92 -6.76
C LYS A 115 -4.61 10.94 -7.69
N MET A 116 -3.62 11.40 -8.47
CA MET A 116 -2.82 10.52 -9.32
C MET A 116 -2.07 9.48 -8.49
N MET A 117 -1.38 9.90 -7.43
CA MET A 117 -0.66 9.01 -6.52
C MET A 117 -1.63 8.05 -5.81
N MET A 118 -2.74 8.56 -5.30
CA MET A 118 -3.77 7.74 -4.64
C MET A 118 -4.33 6.66 -5.56
N LEU A 119 -4.60 6.97 -6.84
CA LEU A 119 -5.06 5.99 -7.84
C LEU A 119 -4.01 4.92 -8.13
N ALA A 120 -2.72 5.29 -8.18
CA ALA A 120 -1.63 4.36 -8.38
C ALA A 120 -1.53 3.36 -7.20
N VAL A 121 -1.55 3.84 -5.97
CA VAL A 121 -1.52 3.00 -4.76
C VAL A 121 -2.79 2.14 -4.66
N LYS A 122 -3.98 2.71 -4.92
CA LYS A 122 -5.26 1.98 -4.93
C LYS A 122 -5.24 0.79 -5.87
N GLY A 123 -4.65 0.94 -7.07
CA GLY A 123 -4.51 -0.14 -8.04
C GLY A 123 -3.59 -1.28 -7.60
N MET A 124 -2.68 -1.02 -6.64
CA MET A 124 -1.74 -2.01 -6.09
C MET A 124 -2.23 -2.68 -4.81
N LEU A 125 -3.30 -2.15 -4.20
CA LEU A 125 -3.94 -2.74 -3.02
C LEU A 125 -5.02 -3.75 -3.44
N PRO A 126 -5.38 -4.72 -2.56
CA PRO A 126 -6.48 -5.65 -2.82
C PRO A 126 -7.81 -4.92 -3.06
N HIS A 127 -8.60 -5.41 -4.03
CA HIS A 127 -9.91 -4.82 -4.38
C HIS A 127 -11.06 -5.37 -3.51
N ASN A 128 -10.85 -5.43 -2.19
CA ASN A 128 -11.82 -5.93 -1.21
C ASN A 128 -12.07 -4.92 -0.08
N SER A 129 -12.89 -5.29 0.90
CA SER A 129 -13.18 -4.45 2.08
C SER A 129 -11.91 -4.11 2.86
N LEU A 130 -10.99 -5.08 2.99
CA LEU A 130 -9.72 -4.90 3.69
C LEU A 130 -8.81 -3.90 2.97
N GLY A 131 -8.71 -3.98 1.62
CA GLY A 131 -7.94 -3.01 0.83
C GLY A 131 -8.49 -1.59 0.92
N ARG A 132 -9.83 -1.42 1.03
CA ARG A 132 -10.43 -0.11 1.29
C ARG A 132 -10.06 0.46 2.68
N GLN A 133 -9.93 -0.41 3.71
CA GLN A 133 -9.45 0.00 5.03
C GLN A 133 -7.97 0.39 4.99
N MET A 134 -7.13 -0.37 4.28
CA MET A 134 -5.71 -0.05 4.08
C MET A 134 -5.53 1.31 3.38
N LEU A 135 -6.35 1.59 2.36
CA LEU A 135 -6.27 2.87 1.63
C LEU A 135 -6.60 4.09 2.52
N LYS A 136 -7.46 3.95 3.53
CA LYS A 136 -7.77 5.03 4.49
C LYS A 136 -6.56 5.45 5.34
N LYS A 137 -5.54 4.61 5.45
CA LYS A 137 -4.30 4.89 6.18
C LYS A 137 -3.26 5.66 5.35
N LEU A 138 -3.53 5.87 4.06
CA LEU A 138 -2.70 6.66 3.16
C LEU A 138 -3.05 8.14 3.29
N ARG A 139 -2.02 8.97 3.45
CA ARG A 139 -2.07 10.43 3.35
C ARG A 139 -1.15 10.87 2.22
N VAL A 140 -1.60 11.74 1.37
CA VAL A 140 -0.86 12.19 0.19
C VAL A 140 -0.89 13.72 0.17
N TYR A 141 0.27 14.34 0.01
CA TYR A 141 0.45 15.78 -0.02
C TYR A 141 1.20 16.19 -1.28
N ALA A 142 0.74 17.28 -1.90
CA ALA A 142 1.38 17.80 -3.10
C ALA A 142 2.74 18.45 -2.81
N GLY A 143 2.89 19.06 -1.65
CA GLY A 143 4.10 19.74 -1.17
C GLY A 143 4.90 18.94 -0.16
N ALA A 144 5.87 19.62 0.48
CA ALA A 144 6.76 19.04 1.49
C ALA A 144 6.16 19.06 2.91
N GLU A 145 5.11 19.84 3.14
CA GLU A 145 4.51 20.01 4.46
C GLU A 145 3.38 19.02 4.70
N HIS A 146 3.25 18.56 5.94
CA HIS A 146 2.18 17.64 6.36
C HIS A 146 1.65 17.99 7.77
N GLU A 147 0.40 17.67 8.03
CA GLU A 147 -0.30 17.98 9.29
C GLU A 147 -0.06 16.94 10.41
N ASN A 148 0.65 15.85 10.13
CA ASN A 148 0.76 14.69 11.02
C ASN A 148 2.06 14.66 11.86
N ILE A 149 2.57 15.82 12.28
CA ILE A 149 3.82 15.94 13.07
C ILE A 149 3.70 15.24 14.43
N ALA A 150 2.54 15.35 15.08
CA ALA A 150 2.27 14.73 16.37
C ALA A 150 2.44 13.20 16.41
N GLN A 151 2.32 12.55 15.27
CA GLN A 151 2.45 11.09 15.13
C GLN A 151 3.91 10.61 15.05
N LYS A 152 4.89 11.53 15.02
CA LYS A 152 6.33 11.26 14.93
C LYS A 152 6.66 10.24 13.83
N PRO A 153 6.32 10.54 12.57
CA PRO A 153 6.52 9.58 11.49
C PRO A 153 8.02 9.35 11.21
N GLU A 154 8.37 8.08 10.91
CA GLU A 154 9.72 7.65 10.53
C GLU A 154 9.91 7.83 9.01
N VAL A 155 11.07 8.30 8.57
CA VAL A 155 11.38 8.44 7.14
C VAL A 155 11.67 7.06 6.54
N TRP A 156 11.02 6.75 5.41
CA TRP A 156 11.21 5.52 4.65
C TRP A 156 11.81 5.82 3.28
N GLU A 157 12.99 5.27 3.02
CA GLU A 157 13.66 5.43 1.73
C GLU A 157 13.11 4.44 0.69
N VAL A 158 12.80 4.96 -0.48
CA VAL A 158 12.41 4.17 -1.67
C VAL A 158 13.67 3.78 -2.41
N LYS A 159 13.88 2.48 -2.54
CA LYS A 159 14.98 1.90 -3.32
C LYS A 159 14.70 1.87 -4.83
#